data_86bb01147f86d3f0b88866bbe92cc5cb
#
_entry.id   86bb01147f86d3f0b88866bbe92cc5cb
#
_cell.length_a   1.000
_cell.length_b   1.000
_cell.length_c   1.000
_cell.angle_alpha   90.00
_cell.angle_beta   90.00
_cell.angle_gamma   90.00
#
_symmetry.space_group_name_H-M   'P 1'
#
loop_
_entity.id
_entity.type
_entity.pdbx_description
1 polymer ?
#
loop_
_entity_poly.entity_id
_entity_poly.type
_entity_poly.pdbx_seq_one_letter_code
_entity_poly.pdbx_strand_id
1 'polypeptide(L)'
;GWTGPAEVDGKKIENFWRSHQVPVADVRSNESHLRMLEDWMKSYRPEELFNEDGSVKEAIRNLAPSGNRRMGSNPHTNGGVLRKDLLFPAIENYAVPVDMPGTTEVENTYPLGEVIRDLIRQNPAAYKLFGPDETHSNRLQAVYEVSKKVWLANFLPEDLNGSELARDGSVIEMLSEHTLVGMMEGYLYTGRNGFFHTYEAFAHVISSMYNQHCKWLEHCEEISWRAPIGPWNCLISSTVWRQDHNGFT
;
A
#
# COMPACT_ATOMS: atom_id res chain seq x y z
N GLY A 1 -1.20 -12.06 -26.87
CA GLY A 1 -0.13 -12.30 -27.85
C GLY A 1 0.23 -11.04 -28.59
N TRP A 2 1.28 -11.09 -29.39
CA TRP A 2 1.69 -9.98 -30.27
C TRP A 2 0.66 -9.78 -31.39
N THR A 3 0.25 -8.54 -31.62
CA THR A 3 -0.74 -8.17 -32.64
C THR A 3 -0.16 -7.24 -33.71
N GLY A 4 1.09 -6.81 -33.54
CA GLY A 4 1.80 -5.91 -34.45
C GLY A 4 2.44 -6.65 -35.63
N PRO A 5 3.25 -5.95 -36.43
CA PRO A 5 3.94 -6.54 -37.59
C PRO A 5 4.90 -7.65 -37.17
N ALA A 6 4.91 -8.73 -37.92
CA ALA A 6 5.80 -9.85 -37.68
C ALA A 6 7.27 -9.50 -37.96
N GLU A 7 7.49 -8.57 -38.88
CA GLU A 7 8.81 -8.12 -39.32
C GLU A 7 8.79 -6.61 -39.60
N VAL A 8 9.90 -5.92 -39.31
CA VAL A 8 10.10 -4.52 -39.63
C VAL A 8 11.54 -4.39 -40.19
N ASP A 9 11.72 -3.78 -41.37
CA ASP A 9 13.01 -3.57 -42.07
C ASP A 9 13.84 -4.85 -42.18
N GLY A 10 13.20 -5.96 -42.54
CA GLY A 10 13.84 -7.26 -42.67
C GLY A 10 14.27 -7.92 -41.37
N LYS A 11 13.78 -7.40 -40.21
CA LYS A 11 14.11 -7.93 -38.91
C LYS A 11 12.87 -8.52 -38.25
N LYS A 12 12.98 -9.77 -37.80
CA LYS A 12 11.92 -10.45 -37.07
C LYS A 12 11.58 -9.69 -35.76
N ILE A 13 10.30 -9.44 -35.54
CA ILE A 13 9.73 -8.81 -34.36
C ILE A 13 8.91 -9.79 -33.54
N GLU A 14 7.93 -10.47 -34.18
CA GLU A 14 7.06 -11.41 -33.49
C GLU A 14 7.82 -12.58 -32.84
N ASN A 15 7.48 -12.89 -31.59
CA ASN A 15 8.15 -13.92 -30.78
C ASN A 15 9.68 -13.73 -30.68
N PHE A 16 10.15 -12.49 -30.70
CA PHE A 16 11.53 -12.13 -30.58
C PHE A 16 11.74 -10.92 -29.64
N TRP A 17 12.92 -10.80 -29.04
CA TRP A 17 13.21 -9.74 -28.06
C TRP A 17 13.00 -8.32 -28.61
N ARG A 18 13.04 -8.12 -29.92
CA ARG A 18 12.79 -6.82 -30.55
C ARG A 18 11.37 -6.31 -30.33
N SER A 19 10.39 -7.19 -30.05
CA SER A 19 9.04 -6.77 -29.71
C SER A 19 8.97 -5.97 -28.40
N HIS A 20 9.96 -6.11 -27.53
CA HIS A 20 10.09 -5.33 -26.30
C HIS A 20 10.57 -3.88 -26.54
N GLN A 21 11.23 -3.64 -27.62
CA GLN A 21 11.69 -2.31 -28.04
C GLN A 21 10.59 -1.56 -28.79
N VAL A 22 10.93 -0.42 -29.40
CA VAL A 22 10.01 0.34 -30.27
C VAL A 22 10.24 -0.14 -31.71
N PRO A 23 9.52 -1.18 -32.18
CA PRO A 23 9.83 -1.81 -33.44
C PRO A 23 9.52 -0.95 -34.67
N VAL A 24 8.58 0.01 -34.54
CA VAL A 24 8.21 0.98 -35.58
C VAL A 24 8.59 2.38 -35.07
N ALA A 25 9.86 2.73 -35.11
CA ALA A 25 10.40 3.91 -34.43
C ALA A 25 10.33 5.21 -35.25
N ASP A 26 10.52 5.13 -36.58
CA ASP A 26 10.77 6.31 -37.42
C ASP A 26 9.52 6.87 -38.11
N VAL A 27 8.36 6.79 -37.47
CA VAL A 27 7.06 7.17 -38.04
C VAL A 27 6.98 8.65 -38.50
N ARG A 28 7.84 9.53 -37.99
CA ARG A 28 7.86 10.95 -38.38
C ARG A 28 8.63 11.21 -39.68
N SER A 29 9.54 10.32 -40.06
CA SER A 29 10.47 10.49 -41.18
C SER A 29 10.41 9.36 -42.19
N ASN A 30 9.80 8.23 -41.84
CA ASN A 30 9.69 7.06 -42.68
C ASN A 30 8.23 6.74 -42.94
N GLU A 31 7.77 6.99 -44.19
CA GLU A 31 6.40 6.76 -44.62
C GLU A 31 5.97 5.29 -44.50
N SER A 32 6.89 4.36 -44.74
CA SER A 32 6.61 2.93 -44.59
C SER A 32 6.30 2.56 -43.14
N HIS A 33 7.07 3.11 -42.18
CA HIS A 33 6.80 2.91 -40.77
C HIS A 33 5.47 3.55 -40.32
N LEU A 34 5.16 4.75 -40.85
CA LEU A 34 3.88 5.41 -40.56
C LEU A 34 2.71 4.57 -41.05
N ARG A 35 2.75 4.07 -42.29
CA ARG A 35 1.70 3.19 -42.84
C ARG A 35 1.59 1.88 -42.06
N MET A 36 2.69 1.28 -41.70
CA MET A 36 2.71 0.04 -40.92
C MET A 36 2.07 0.24 -39.52
N LEU A 37 2.35 1.37 -38.88
CA LEU A 37 1.70 1.73 -37.61
C LEU A 37 0.21 1.98 -37.79
N GLU A 38 -0.19 2.72 -38.83
CA GLU A 38 -1.60 2.98 -39.14
C GLU A 38 -2.38 1.69 -39.38
N ASP A 39 -1.82 0.77 -40.18
CA ASP A 39 -2.45 -0.53 -40.47
C ASP A 39 -2.57 -1.37 -39.19
N TRP A 40 -1.55 -1.35 -38.34
CA TRP A 40 -1.59 -2.01 -37.06
C TRP A 40 -2.70 -1.43 -36.15
N MET A 41 -2.80 -0.11 -36.05
CA MET A 41 -3.85 0.56 -35.27
C MET A 41 -5.24 0.26 -35.85
N LYS A 42 -5.41 0.27 -37.16
CA LYS A 42 -6.67 -0.09 -37.86
C LYS A 42 -7.07 -1.55 -37.62
N SER A 43 -6.08 -2.45 -37.46
CA SER A 43 -6.38 -3.87 -37.21
C SER A 43 -7.13 -4.12 -35.90
N TYR A 44 -7.10 -3.18 -34.96
CA TYR A 44 -7.93 -3.22 -33.73
C TYR A 44 -9.38 -2.83 -33.93
N ARG A 45 -9.75 -2.38 -35.13
CA ARG A 45 -11.11 -1.97 -35.50
C ARG A 45 -11.71 -0.97 -34.52
N PRO A 46 -11.08 0.19 -34.30
CA PRO A 46 -11.51 1.19 -33.33
C PRO A 46 -12.96 1.68 -33.61
N GLU A 47 -13.42 1.59 -34.87
CA GLU A 47 -14.77 1.93 -35.28
C GLU A 47 -15.85 1.03 -34.64
N GLU A 48 -15.49 -0.10 -34.09
CA GLU A 48 -16.41 -0.96 -33.33
C GLU A 48 -16.64 -0.44 -31.90
N LEU A 49 -15.68 0.31 -31.35
CA LEU A 49 -15.68 0.79 -29.97
C LEU A 49 -16.00 2.29 -29.87
N PHE A 50 -15.66 3.06 -30.91
CA PHE A 50 -15.74 4.50 -30.92
C PHE A 50 -16.62 5.01 -32.06
N ASN A 51 -17.24 6.16 -31.86
CA ASN A 51 -17.94 6.92 -32.90
C ASN A 51 -16.93 7.76 -33.69
N GLU A 52 -17.37 8.34 -34.82
CA GLU A 52 -16.53 9.19 -35.68
C GLU A 52 -15.94 10.42 -34.95
N ASP A 53 -16.63 10.92 -33.94
CA ASP A 53 -16.18 12.04 -33.10
C ASP A 53 -15.20 11.59 -31.97
N GLY A 54 -14.81 10.31 -31.95
CA GLY A 54 -13.93 9.72 -30.95
C GLY A 54 -14.62 9.40 -29.62
N SER A 55 -15.90 9.67 -29.45
CA SER A 55 -16.63 9.27 -28.25
C SER A 55 -16.86 7.76 -28.22
N VAL A 56 -16.91 7.19 -27.01
CA VAL A 56 -17.18 5.76 -26.81
C VAL A 56 -18.62 5.43 -27.19
N LYS A 57 -18.84 4.37 -27.98
CA LYS A 57 -20.19 3.91 -28.34
C LYS A 57 -21.02 3.60 -27.09
N GLU A 58 -22.33 3.84 -27.20
CA GLU A 58 -23.26 3.69 -26.08
C GLU A 58 -23.26 2.26 -25.49
N ALA A 59 -23.17 1.24 -26.32
CA ALA A 59 -23.11 -0.15 -25.89
C ALA A 59 -21.91 -0.40 -24.96
N ILE A 60 -20.76 0.19 -25.25
CA ILE A 60 -19.55 0.09 -24.42
C ILE A 60 -19.69 0.95 -23.16
N ARG A 61 -20.21 2.18 -23.31
CA ARG A 61 -20.45 3.10 -22.19
C ARG A 61 -21.37 2.48 -21.13
N ASN A 62 -22.38 1.73 -21.57
CA ASN A 62 -23.35 1.08 -20.68
C ASN A 62 -22.76 -0.10 -19.88
N LEU A 63 -21.57 -0.59 -20.26
CA LEU A 63 -20.81 -1.57 -19.44
C LEU A 63 -20.14 -0.92 -18.24
N ALA A 64 -19.94 0.40 -18.26
CA ALA A 64 -19.33 1.12 -17.15
C ALA A 64 -20.25 1.08 -15.92
N PRO A 65 -19.69 0.86 -14.73
CA PRO A 65 -20.47 0.84 -13.50
C PRO A 65 -21.09 2.21 -13.22
N SER A 66 -22.21 2.23 -12.50
CA SER A 66 -22.93 3.45 -12.10
C SER A 66 -23.00 3.57 -10.57
N GLY A 67 -23.30 4.76 -10.08
CA GLY A 67 -23.45 5.06 -8.65
C GLY A 67 -22.20 4.67 -7.85
N ASN A 68 -22.39 4.09 -6.68
CA ASN A 68 -21.33 3.69 -5.77
C ASN A 68 -20.47 2.51 -6.27
N ARG A 69 -20.77 1.94 -7.41
CA ARG A 69 -19.90 0.95 -8.08
C ARG A 69 -18.76 1.63 -8.84
N ARG A 70 -18.80 2.95 -9.04
CA ARG A 70 -17.67 3.72 -9.57
C ARG A 70 -16.66 4.01 -8.46
N MET A 71 -15.38 3.91 -8.77
CA MET A 71 -14.31 4.17 -7.80
C MET A 71 -14.46 5.54 -7.13
N GLY A 72 -14.66 6.61 -7.89
CA GLY A 72 -14.79 7.96 -7.36
C GLY A 72 -16.07 8.21 -6.53
N SER A 73 -17.07 7.33 -6.63
CA SER A 73 -18.32 7.43 -5.87
C SER A 73 -18.41 6.41 -4.74
N ASN A 74 -17.48 5.45 -4.67
CA ASN A 74 -17.49 4.43 -3.64
C ASN A 74 -16.83 4.96 -2.36
N PRO A 75 -17.54 4.94 -1.21
CA PRO A 75 -17.01 5.45 0.05
C PRO A 75 -15.77 4.71 0.55
N HIS A 76 -15.57 3.46 0.12
CA HIS A 76 -14.39 2.66 0.50
C HIS A 76 -13.15 2.96 -0.35
N THR A 77 -13.29 3.64 -1.48
CA THR A 77 -12.19 3.87 -2.43
C THR A 77 -11.85 5.34 -2.63
N ASN A 78 -12.77 6.27 -2.35
CA ASN A 78 -12.51 7.69 -2.49
C ASN A 78 -11.83 8.35 -1.28
N GLY A 79 -11.69 7.62 -0.18
CA GLY A 79 -11.07 8.09 1.06
C GLY A 79 -11.92 9.06 1.89
N GLY A 80 -13.11 9.47 1.40
CA GLY A 80 -13.89 10.54 2.05
C GLY A 80 -14.79 10.05 3.17
N VAL A 81 -15.59 9.02 2.93
CA VAL A 81 -16.63 8.58 3.88
C VAL A 81 -16.06 7.87 5.11
N LEU A 82 -14.97 7.12 4.93
CA LEU A 82 -14.33 6.38 6.02
C LEU A 82 -13.28 7.21 6.76
N ARG A 83 -12.95 8.39 6.24
CA ARG A 83 -12.02 9.30 6.90
C ARG A 83 -12.69 9.89 8.13
N LYS A 84 -12.01 9.74 9.26
CA LYS A 84 -12.37 10.37 10.54
C LYS A 84 -11.10 10.94 11.15
N ASP A 85 -11.25 12.07 11.83
CA ASP A 85 -10.17 12.57 12.66
C ASP A 85 -9.92 11.59 13.79
N LEU A 86 -8.64 11.30 14.04
CA LEU A 86 -8.27 10.41 15.13
C LEU A 86 -8.48 11.10 16.48
N LEU A 87 -9.03 10.38 17.41
CA LEU A 87 -9.01 10.75 18.82
C LEU A 87 -7.64 10.37 19.38
N PHE A 88 -6.87 11.38 19.76
CA PHE A 88 -5.55 11.17 20.34
C PHE A 88 -5.64 11.16 21.86
N PRO A 89 -4.91 10.24 22.52
CA PRO A 89 -4.71 10.34 23.96
C PRO A 89 -3.81 11.53 24.30
N ALA A 90 -3.96 12.04 25.53
CA ALA A 90 -3.08 13.10 26.03
C ALA A 90 -1.64 12.55 26.18
N ILE A 91 -0.71 13.07 25.40
CA ILE A 91 0.68 12.55 25.33
C ILE A 91 1.40 12.67 26.67
N GLU A 92 1.06 13.66 27.45
CA GLU A 92 1.62 13.88 28.79
C GLU A 92 1.43 12.68 29.73
N ASN A 93 0.40 11.88 29.51
CA ASN A 93 0.12 10.68 30.33
C ASN A 93 1.17 9.57 30.14
N TYR A 94 1.99 9.64 29.10
CA TYR A 94 3.02 8.66 28.77
C TYR A 94 4.42 9.19 29.03
N ALA A 95 4.52 10.36 29.63
CA ALA A 95 5.81 10.96 29.95
C ALA A 95 6.53 10.13 31.01
N VAL A 96 7.79 9.80 30.73
CA VAL A 96 8.65 9.15 31.70
C VAL A 96 9.25 10.23 32.62
N PRO A 97 9.07 10.13 33.94
CA PRO A 97 9.67 11.11 34.86
C PRO A 97 11.19 11.01 34.84
N VAL A 98 11.84 12.13 34.67
CA VAL A 98 13.30 12.27 34.68
C VAL A 98 13.68 13.32 35.75
N ASP A 99 14.12 12.84 36.90
CA ASP A 99 14.48 13.72 38.02
C ASP A 99 15.74 14.54 37.73
N MET A 100 16.72 13.92 37.10
CA MET A 100 17.96 14.56 36.64
C MET A 100 18.38 14.00 35.26
N PRO A 101 18.93 14.83 34.39
CA PRO A 101 19.45 14.37 33.10
C PRO A 101 20.47 13.24 33.26
N GLY A 102 20.27 12.15 32.47
CA GLY A 102 21.16 11.01 32.45
C GLY A 102 20.99 10.00 33.60
N THR A 103 19.98 10.15 34.47
CA THR A 103 19.72 9.22 35.57
C THR A 103 18.61 8.22 35.32
N THR A 104 17.81 8.41 34.29
CA THR A 104 16.71 7.53 33.95
C THR A 104 17.02 6.79 32.64
N GLU A 105 16.99 5.48 32.70
CA GLU A 105 17.10 4.61 31.52
C GLU A 105 15.71 4.03 31.21
N VAL A 106 15.27 4.15 29.95
CA VAL A 106 13.99 3.64 29.48
C VAL A 106 14.05 3.32 27.99
N GLU A 107 13.39 2.26 27.59
CA GLU A 107 13.20 1.96 26.17
C GLU A 107 12.04 2.83 25.65
N ASN A 108 12.33 3.76 24.73
CA ASN A 108 11.38 4.76 24.23
C ASN A 108 10.18 4.16 23.50
N THR A 109 10.27 2.92 23.05
CA THR A 109 9.19 2.22 22.35
C THR A 109 8.12 1.66 23.30
N TYR A 110 8.40 1.49 24.60
CA TYR A 110 7.37 1.14 25.58
C TYR A 110 6.26 2.19 25.69
N PRO A 111 6.56 3.45 25.97
CA PRO A 111 5.55 4.52 25.95
C PRO A 111 4.86 4.65 24.59
N LEU A 112 5.58 4.44 23.48
CA LEU A 112 5.00 4.45 22.16
C LEU A 112 3.97 3.32 22.00
N GLY A 113 4.25 2.11 22.50
CA GLY A 113 3.32 1.00 22.51
C GLY A 113 2.03 1.31 23.28
N GLU A 114 2.13 2.01 24.40
CA GLU A 114 0.97 2.47 25.18
C GLU A 114 0.15 3.53 24.43
N VAL A 115 0.81 4.48 23.76
CA VAL A 115 0.14 5.47 22.90
C VAL A 115 -0.62 4.77 21.77
N ILE A 116 0.00 3.81 21.09
CA ILE A 116 -0.64 3.07 20.00
C ILE A 116 -1.81 2.21 20.52
N ARG A 117 -1.67 1.58 21.70
CA ARG A 117 -2.75 0.89 22.39
C ARG A 117 -3.96 1.81 22.54
N ASP A 118 -3.77 2.99 23.04
CA ASP A 118 -4.84 3.93 23.34
C ASP A 118 -5.42 4.58 22.08
N LEU A 119 -4.58 4.78 21.04
CA LEU A 119 -5.07 5.12 19.70
C LEU A 119 -6.00 4.05 19.14
N ILE A 120 -5.62 2.77 19.22
CA ILE A 120 -6.48 1.65 18.79
C ILE A 120 -7.77 1.61 19.59
N ARG A 121 -7.69 1.74 20.92
CA ARG A 121 -8.85 1.74 21.83
C ARG A 121 -9.86 2.84 21.48
N GLN A 122 -9.38 4.04 21.17
CA GLN A 122 -10.22 5.19 20.86
C GLN A 122 -10.71 5.20 19.40
N ASN A 123 -10.00 4.51 18.51
CA ASN A 123 -10.27 4.49 17.05
C ASN A 123 -10.34 3.07 16.48
N PRO A 124 -11.13 2.15 17.03
CA PRO A 124 -11.05 0.72 16.70
C PRO A 124 -11.34 0.39 15.23
N ALA A 125 -12.13 1.23 14.53
CA ALA A 125 -12.47 1.05 13.13
C ALA A 125 -11.54 1.84 12.17
N ALA A 126 -10.66 2.69 12.70
CA ALA A 126 -9.90 3.64 11.91
C ALA A 126 -8.38 3.56 12.11
N TYR A 127 -7.89 2.71 13.00
CA TYR A 127 -6.46 2.59 13.27
C TYR A 127 -6.01 1.13 13.36
N LYS A 128 -4.91 0.79 12.69
CA LYS A 128 -4.31 -0.54 12.73
C LYS A 128 -2.78 -0.45 12.81
N LEU A 129 -2.20 -1.46 13.45
CA LEU A 129 -0.77 -1.71 13.53
C LEU A 129 -0.37 -2.78 12.50
N PHE A 130 0.72 -2.55 11.78
CA PHE A 130 1.28 -3.46 10.79
C PHE A 130 2.73 -3.74 11.11
N GLY A 131 3.15 -5.00 11.13
CA GLY A 131 4.55 -5.36 11.41
C GLY A 131 4.87 -6.82 11.15
N PRO A 132 6.13 -7.15 10.77
CA PRO A 132 6.55 -8.51 10.44
C PRO A 132 6.94 -9.31 11.69
N ASP A 133 5.96 -9.74 12.50
CA ASP A 133 6.20 -10.57 13.72
C ASP A 133 7.19 -9.92 14.73
N GLU A 134 7.16 -8.60 14.82
CA GLU A 134 8.13 -7.85 15.64
C GLU A 134 7.45 -6.98 16.72
N THR A 135 6.17 -7.17 17.00
CA THR A 135 5.41 -6.31 17.93
C THR A 135 5.99 -6.40 19.34
N HIS A 136 6.28 -7.60 19.85
CA HIS A 136 6.86 -7.78 21.18
C HIS A 136 8.31 -7.28 21.24
N SER A 137 9.12 -7.61 20.26
CA SER A 137 10.54 -7.21 20.25
C SER A 137 10.73 -5.71 20.02
N ASN A 138 9.79 -5.05 19.35
CA ASN A 138 9.73 -3.58 19.26
C ASN A 138 9.08 -2.91 20.49
N ARG A 139 8.75 -3.67 21.53
CA ARG A 139 8.13 -3.18 22.78
C ARG A 139 6.74 -2.53 22.57
N LEU A 140 6.02 -2.98 21.54
CA LEU A 140 4.68 -2.48 21.23
C LEU A 140 3.57 -3.39 21.76
N GLN A 141 3.88 -4.40 22.56
CA GLN A 141 2.95 -5.43 23.04
C GLN A 141 1.77 -4.89 23.87
N ALA A 142 1.82 -3.66 24.38
CA ALA A 142 0.70 -3.04 25.06
C ALA A 142 -0.58 -3.03 24.20
N VAL A 143 -0.46 -3.07 22.88
CA VAL A 143 -1.60 -3.12 21.95
C VAL A 143 -2.48 -4.36 22.16
N TYR A 144 -1.90 -5.46 22.68
CA TYR A 144 -2.64 -6.70 22.95
C TYR A 144 -3.57 -6.62 24.17
N GLU A 145 -3.48 -5.58 24.97
CA GLU A 145 -4.44 -5.31 26.05
C GLU A 145 -5.82 -4.92 25.49
N VAL A 146 -5.89 -4.40 24.27
CA VAL A 146 -7.12 -3.84 23.66
C VAL A 146 -7.50 -4.48 22.33
N SER A 147 -6.59 -5.22 21.70
CA SER A 147 -6.81 -5.84 20.40
C SER A 147 -6.02 -7.13 20.28
N LYS A 148 -6.10 -7.76 19.12
CA LYS A 148 -5.41 -9.01 18.81
C LYS A 148 -4.85 -8.98 17.39
N LYS A 149 -4.02 -9.96 17.08
CA LYS A 149 -3.53 -10.23 15.72
C LYS A 149 -4.67 -10.75 14.85
N VAL A 150 -4.77 -10.27 13.63
CA VAL A 150 -5.71 -10.80 12.64
C VAL A 150 -5.26 -12.19 12.21
N TRP A 151 -6.15 -13.17 12.38
CA TRP A 151 -5.92 -14.54 11.94
C TRP A 151 -7.09 -15.04 11.09
N LEU A 152 -6.87 -15.22 9.80
CA LEU A 152 -7.94 -15.60 8.86
C LEU A 152 -7.95 -17.12 8.55
N ALA A 153 -6.90 -17.84 8.91
CA ALA A 153 -6.85 -19.28 8.79
C ALA A 153 -7.72 -19.97 9.85
N ASN A 154 -7.87 -21.29 9.78
CA ASN A 154 -8.57 -22.04 10.80
C ASN A 154 -7.85 -21.95 12.15
N PHE A 155 -8.61 -21.80 13.22
CA PHE A 155 -8.07 -21.91 14.57
C PHE A 155 -7.90 -23.38 14.92
N LEU A 156 -6.74 -23.71 15.44
CA LEU A 156 -6.47 -24.99 16.06
C LEU A 156 -6.80 -24.93 17.56
N PRO A 157 -6.98 -26.07 18.24
CA PRO A 157 -7.20 -26.09 19.69
C PRO A 157 -6.11 -25.34 20.47
N GLU A 158 -4.87 -25.41 20.01
CA GLU A 158 -3.70 -24.74 20.59
C GLU A 158 -3.79 -23.22 20.48
N ASP A 159 -4.42 -22.71 19.42
CA ASP A 159 -4.57 -21.28 19.15
C ASP A 159 -5.60 -20.61 20.09
N LEU A 160 -6.46 -21.39 20.75
CA LEU A 160 -7.57 -20.87 21.54
C LEU A 160 -7.20 -20.56 23.00
N ASN A 161 -6.13 -21.19 23.51
CA ASN A 161 -5.72 -21.03 24.90
C ASN A 161 -4.73 -19.87 25.05
N GLY A 162 -5.25 -18.69 25.43
CA GLY A 162 -4.42 -17.50 25.69
C GLY A 162 -3.79 -16.89 24.46
N SER A 163 -4.31 -17.22 23.27
CA SER A 163 -3.74 -16.70 22.04
C SER A 163 -4.09 -15.22 21.81
N GLU A 164 -3.15 -14.51 21.23
CA GLU A 164 -3.33 -13.12 20.80
C GLU A 164 -4.02 -13.03 19.44
N LEU A 165 -4.74 -14.09 19.00
CA LEU A 165 -5.34 -14.21 17.68
C LEU A 165 -6.83 -13.90 17.70
N ALA A 166 -7.32 -13.19 16.65
CA ALA A 166 -8.73 -12.94 16.42
C ALA A 166 -9.01 -12.74 14.92
N ARG A 167 -10.29 -12.87 14.51
CA ARG A 167 -10.69 -12.59 13.12
C ARG A 167 -10.67 -11.10 12.78
N ASP A 168 -10.92 -10.24 13.75
CA ASP A 168 -11.19 -8.81 13.62
C ASP A 168 -10.21 -7.91 14.39
N GLY A 169 -9.02 -8.42 14.69
CA GLY A 169 -7.99 -7.67 15.40
C GLY A 169 -7.52 -6.41 14.68
N SER A 170 -6.80 -5.55 15.42
CA SER A 170 -6.18 -4.35 14.86
C SER A 170 -4.68 -4.50 14.60
N VAL A 171 -4.10 -5.65 14.91
CA VAL A 171 -2.68 -5.94 14.65
C VAL A 171 -2.58 -6.89 13.45
N ILE A 172 -1.87 -6.46 12.42
CA ILE A 172 -1.61 -7.25 11.22
C ILE A 172 -0.15 -7.65 11.24
N GLU A 173 0.10 -8.91 11.47
CA GLU A 173 1.46 -9.48 11.43
C GLU A 173 1.62 -10.47 10.28
N MET A 174 2.73 -10.34 9.55
CA MET A 174 3.10 -11.22 8.47
C MET A 174 4.60 -11.11 8.19
N LEU A 175 5.28 -12.23 7.99
CA LEU A 175 6.71 -12.25 7.63
C LEU A 175 6.92 -11.85 6.15
N SER A 176 6.44 -10.67 5.80
CA SER A 176 6.62 -10.05 4.49
C SER A 176 6.35 -8.55 4.59
N GLU A 177 7.38 -7.76 4.70
CA GLU A 177 7.32 -6.31 4.77
C GLU A 177 6.63 -5.69 3.54
N HIS A 178 6.92 -6.21 2.35
CA HIS A 178 6.27 -5.75 1.12
C HIS A 178 4.75 -5.95 1.16
N THR A 179 4.29 -7.12 1.59
CA THR A 179 2.85 -7.42 1.69
C THR A 179 2.20 -6.52 2.74
N LEU A 180 2.84 -6.34 3.89
CA LEU A 180 2.34 -5.49 4.97
C LEU A 180 2.23 -4.03 4.55
N VAL A 181 3.24 -3.51 3.85
CA VAL A 181 3.21 -2.14 3.32
C VAL A 181 2.09 -2.00 2.31
N GLY A 182 1.91 -2.96 1.39
CA GLY A 182 0.80 -2.94 0.44
C GLY A 182 -0.58 -3.01 1.11
N MET A 183 -0.71 -3.82 2.17
CA MET A 183 -1.94 -3.88 2.97
C MET A 183 -2.22 -2.56 3.70
N MET A 184 -1.20 -1.95 4.28
CA MET A 184 -1.31 -0.65 4.92
C MET A 184 -1.67 0.45 3.92
N GLU A 185 -1.03 0.49 2.74
CA GLU A 185 -1.40 1.40 1.66
C GLU A 185 -2.90 1.30 1.33
N GLY A 186 -3.38 0.08 1.06
CA GLY A 186 -4.80 -0.14 0.79
C GLY A 186 -5.70 0.34 1.92
N TYR A 187 -5.28 0.18 3.18
CA TYR A 187 -6.00 0.65 4.34
C TYR A 187 -6.03 2.18 4.43
N LEU A 188 -4.90 2.86 4.18
CA LEU A 188 -4.81 4.31 4.14
C LEU A 188 -5.66 4.92 3.02
N TYR A 189 -5.71 4.26 1.85
CA TYR A 189 -6.51 4.74 0.71
C TYR A 189 -8.01 4.75 0.97
N THR A 190 -8.48 4.02 1.96
CA THR A 190 -9.88 4.09 2.42
C THR A 190 -10.17 5.30 3.31
N GLY A 191 -9.16 6.09 3.68
CA GLY A 191 -9.26 7.24 4.60
C GLY A 191 -8.99 6.88 6.07
N ARG A 192 -8.54 5.65 6.34
CA ARG A 192 -8.13 5.20 7.67
C ARG A 192 -6.67 5.52 7.95
N ASN A 193 -6.22 5.23 9.15
CA ASN A 193 -4.85 5.48 9.59
C ASN A 193 -4.17 4.19 10.04
N GLY A 194 -2.85 4.13 9.89
CA GLY A 194 -2.07 2.97 10.27
C GLY A 194 -0.68 3.34 10.76
N PHE A 195 -0.05 2.39 11.40
CA PHE A 195 1.31 2.49 11.86
C PHE A 195 2.06 1.23 11.45
N PHE A 196 3.17 1.38 10.75
CA PHE A 196 4.05 0.29 10.35
C PHE A 196 5.28 0.27 11.25
N HIS A 197 5.74 -0.92 11.62
CA HIS A 197 6.99 -1.06 12.34
C HIS A 197 7.84 -2.19 11.75
N THR A 198 9.14 -1.97 11.74
CA THR A 198 10.14 -2.98 11.36
C THR A 198 11.51 -2.60 11.91
N TYR A 199 12.48 -3.50 11.82
CA TYR A 199 13.86 -3.20 12.17
C TYR A 199 14.58 -2.42 11.07
N GLU A 200 15.58 -1.62 11.46
CA GLU A 200 16.43 -0.90 10.51
C GLU A 200 17.13 -1.83 9.50
N ALA A 201 17.42 -3.07 9.91
CA ALA A 201 17.99 -4.10 9.04
C ALA A 201 17.13 -4.37 7.80
N PHE A 202 15.81 -4.16 7.88
CA PHE A 202 14.86 -4.38 6.80
C PHE A 202 14.41 -3.10 6.09
N ALA A 203 14.99 -1.94 6.42
CA ALA A 203 14.65 -0.66 5.80
C ALA A 203 14.79 -0.70 4.27
N HIS A 204 15.81 -1.36 3.74
CA HIS A 204 16.00 -1.52 2.30
C HIS A 204 14.94 -2.37 1.63
N VAL A 205 14.32 -3.31 2.35
CA VAL A 205 13.23 -4.13 1.83
C VAL A 205 12.01 -3.28 1.51
N ILE A 206 11.73 -2.27 2.32
CA ILE A 206 10.54 -1.42 2.18
C ILE A 206 10.79 -0.12 1.40
N SER A 207 12.04 0.25 1.13
CA SER A 207 12.36 1.56 0.54
C SER A 207 11.71 1.80 -0.80
N SER A 208 11.63 0.79 -1.67
CA SER A 208 10.97 0.91 -2.98
C SER A 208 9.46 1.11 -2.84
N MET A 209 8.83 0.41 -1.91
CA MET A 209 7.40 0.55 -1.60
C MET A 209 7.09 1.92 -1.01
N TYR A 210 7.96 2.43 -0.15
CA TYR A 210 7.84 3.77 0.41
C TYR A 210 7.90 4.85 -0.68
N ASN A 211 8.86 4.76 -1.59
CA ASN A 211 8.95 5.67 -2.74
C ASN A 211 7.70 5.60 -3.63
N GLN A 212 7.17 4.41 -3.85
CA GLN A 212 5.93 4.22 -4.59
C GLN A 212 4.75 4.88 -3.88
N HIS A 213 4.65 4.72 -2.56
CA HIS A 213 3.61 5.35 -1.76
C HIS A 213 3.66 6.88 -1.85
N CYS A 214 4.85 7.47 -1.77
CA CYS A 214 5.03 8.92 -1.94
C CYS A 214 4.51 9.41 -3.30
N LYS A 215 4.83 8.71 -4.38
CA LYS A 215 4.30 9.02 -5.73
C LYS A 215 2.78 8.90 -5.79
N TRP A 216 2.22 7.91 -5.13
CA TRP A 216 0.77 7.75 -5.02
C TRP A 216 0.11 8.91 -4.29
N LEU A 217 0.71 9.41 -3.21
CA LEU A 217 0.19 10.58 -2.50
C LEU A 217 0.15 11.80 -3.41
N GLU A 218 1.23 12.10 -4.16
CA GLU A 218 1.26 13.17 -5.15
C GLU A 218 0.13 13.03 -6.17
N HIS A 219 -0.02 11.85 -6.79
CA HIS A 219 -1.08 11.63 -7.77
C HIS A 219 -2.49 11.70 -7.16
N CYS A 220 -2.67 11.30 -5.91
CA CYS A 220 -3.97 11.42 -5.25
C CYS A 220 -4.41 12.87 -5.05
N GLU A 221 -3.47 13.79 -4.84
CA GLU A 221 -3.77 15.22 -4.72
C GLU A 221 -4.28 15.84 -6.03
N GLU A 222 -3.87 15.30 -7.18
CA GLU A 222 -4.34 15.74 -8.50
C GLU A 222 -5.74 15.25 -8.86
N ILE A 223 -6.27 14.25 -8.15
CA ILE A 223 -7.56 13.63 -8.44
C ILE A 223 -8.67 14.36 -7.71
N SER A 224 -9.44 15.16 -8.44
CA SER A 224 -10.46 16.08 -7.89
C SER A 224 -11.58 15.42 -7.07
N TRP A 225 -11.89 14.15 -7.31
CA TRP A 225 -12.92 13.42 -6.55
C TRP A 225 -12.39 12.67 -5.32
N ARG A 226 -11.07 12.63 -5.13
CA ARG A 226 -10.45 11.88 -4.04
C ARG A 226 -10.25 12.77 -2.82
N ALA A 227 -10.66 12.27 -1.65
CA ALA A 227 -10.33 12.92 -0.40
C ALA A 227 -8.85 12.72 -0.05
N PRO A 228 -8.22 13.65 0.69
CA PRO A 228 -6.85 13.52 1.16
C PRO A 228 -6.65 12.20 1.92
N ILE A 229 -5.53 11.54 1.66
CA ILE A 229 -5.13 10.28 2.31
C ILE A 229 -4.29 10.60 3.54
N GLY A 230 -4.43 9.78 4.59
CA GLY A 230 -3.60 9.87 5.79
C GLY A 230 -2.12 9.53 5.49
N PRO A 231 -1.19 10.09 6.25
CA PRO A 231 0.23 9.80 6.08
C PRO A 231 0.54 8.36 6.49
N TRP A 232 1.60 7.83 5.91
CA TRP A 232 2.21 6.61 6.37
C TRP A 232 3.11 6.90 7.58
N ASN A 233 2.72 6.39 8.74
CA ASN A 233 3.52 6.47 9.96
C ASN A 233 4.35 5.19 10.10
N CYS A 234 5.63 5.33 10.40
CA CYS A 234 6.57 4.21 10.45
C CYS A 234 7.55 4.35 11.61
N LEU A 235 7.75 3.24 12.32
CA LEU A 235 8.89 3.02 13.20
C LEU A 235 9.88 2.09 12.48
N ILE A 236 11.08 2.59 12.24
CA ILE A 236 12.21 1.77 11.84
C ILE A 236 13.11 1.71 13.08
N SER A 237 13.01 0.63 13.83
CA SER A 237 13.70 0.53 15.10
C SER A 237 15.14 0.10 14.91
N SER A 238 16.04 0.85 15.55
CA SER A 238 17.37 0.37 15.86
C SER A 238 17.21 -0.60 17.01
N THR A 239 17.03 -1.88 16.70
CA THR A 239 16.95 -2.88 17.75
C THR A 239 18.26 -2.91 18.52
N VAL A 240 18.14 -3.02 19.84
CA VAL A 240 19.24 -3.35 20.75
C VAL A 240 19.88 -4.70 20.41
N TRP A 241 19.34 -5.39 19.43
CA TRP A 241 19.89 -6.60 18.87
C TRP A 241 21.21 -6.25 18.20
N ARG A 242 22.22 -6.85 18.70
CA ARG A 242 23.49 -6.89 18.00
C ARG A 242 23.20 -7.30 16.57
N GLN A 243 23.54 -6.48 15.62
CA GLN A 243 23.28 -6.76 14.20
C GLN A 243 23.97 -8.03 13.74
N ASP A 244 25.05 -8.42 14.39
CA ASP A 244 25.72 -9.69 14.23
C ASP A 244 24.85 -10.91 14.59
N HIS A 245 23.80 -10.71 15.38
CA HIS A 245 22.89 -11.77 15.80
C HIS A 245 21.94 -12.22 14.68
N ASN A 246 21.50 -11.29 13.83
CA ASN A 246 20.57 -11.59 12.74
C ASN A 246 21.22 -11.63 11.35
N GLY A 247 22.53 -11.41 11.26
CA GLY A 247 23.27 -11.43 10.00
C GLY A 247 23.07 -10.22 9.09
N PHE A 248 22.39 -9.18 9.55
CA PHE A 248 22.14 -7.93 8.81
C PHE A 248 22.94 -6.80 9.43
N THR A 249 24.08 -6.56 8.92
CA THR A 249 24.95 -5.42 9.32
C THR A 249 25.00 -4.35 8.24
#